data_b265b71395b84167fbc1d83ee991441b
#
_entry.id   b265b71395b84167fbc1d83ee991441b
#
_cell.length_a   1.000
_cell.length_b   1.000
_cell.length_c   1.000
_cell.angle_alpha   90.00
_cell.angle_beta   90.00
_cell.angle_gamma   90.00
#
_symmetry.space_group_name_H-M   'P 1'
#
loop_
_entity.id
_entity.type
_entity.pdbx_description
1 polymer ?
#
loop_
_entity_poly.entity_id
_entity_poly.type
_entity_poly.pdbx_seq_one_letter_code
_entity_poly.pdbx_strand_id
1 'polypeptide(L)'
;MRSIYCGQVNEAHAGQTITLCGWVHRRRDLGGLIFIDMRDREGIVQVFFDPDKPDAFALASELRGEFCIQVSGVVRTRPDSQRNSDMATGAIEVFAHELTIINRAEPLPLDFNQVNSEEVSLKYRYLDLRRPEMAKYLKTRAKASAFVRRFMDEHGFLDIETPMLTKATPEGARDYLVPSRVHKGKFYALPQSPQLFKQLLMMSGFDRYYQIVKCFRDEDLRADRQPEFTQIDVETSFMTAPQVREIMEEMIRKLWLHILNVDLGDFPIMTFDEAMRRYGSDKPDLRLPMELVDVADLLTAVEFAVFAGPANDPKGRVAALKVPGGAELSRKQIDEYTKFVGIYGAKGLAWMKVNEAANGIEGVQSPVAKFLSDAIVREILTRTGAADGDIIFFGADSKKVVCDAMGALRLKVGRDLGLLENSWKPLWVIDFPMFEEDGEGGLAAMHHPFTAPSGLSPEQLKANPVGAYANAYDMVINGYEVGGGSVRIHNSEMQATVFDILGITPAEQRLKFGFLLDALKYGTPPHAGLAFGLDRLSMLLTGTENIRDVIAFPKTTAAACLMTDAPSFANPTQLGELAIATTVKGDE
;
A
#
# COMPACT_ATOMS: atom_id res chain seq x y z
N MET A 1 -32.41 16.81 15.80
CA MET A 1 -31.26 17.44 16.46
C MET A 1 -30.57 18.39 15.47
N ARG A 2 -29.99 17.91 14.38
CA ARG A 2 -29.34 18.71 13.32
C ARG A 2 -30.26 18.86 12.11
N SER A 3 -30.33 20.05 11.47
CA SER A 3 -31.02 20.22 10.19
C SER A 3 -30.09 20.11 8.98
N ILE A 4 -28.82 20.52 9.14
CA ILE A 4 -27.79 20.51 8.10
C ILE A 4 -26.40 20.36 8.75
N TYR A 5 -25.43 19.86 8.00
CA TYR A 5 -24.03 19.81 8.42
C TYR A 5 -23.35 21.19 8.28
N CYS A 6 -22.40 21.47 9.19
CA CYS A 6 -21.66 22.74 9.20
C CYS A 6 -21.00 23.05 7.85
N GLY A 7 -20.29 22.10 7.29
CA GLY A 7 -19.58 22.27 6.00
C GLY A 7 -20.47 22.33 4.76
N GLN A 8 -21.77 22.07 4.89
CA GLN A 8 -22.73 22.09 3.79
C GLN A 8 -23.53 23.39 3.72
N VAL A 9 -23.42 24.27 4.72
CA VAL A 9 -24.11 25.56 4.72
C VAL A 9 -23.53 26.48 3.64
N ASN A 10 -24.37 27.08 2.82
CA ASN A 10 -23.98 27.95 1.72
C ASN A 10 -24.95 29.09 1.51
N GLU A 11 -24.71 29.95 0.53
CA GLU A 11 -25.53 31.16 0.24
C GLU A 11 -27.00 30.84 -0.08
N ALA A 12 -27.32 29.65 -0.61
CA ALA A 12 -28.71 29.23 -0.86
C ALA A 12 -29.55 29.10 0.42
N HIS A 13 -28.89 28.97 1.57
CA HIS A 13 -29.54 28.89 2.89
C HIS A 13 -29.74 30.26 3.54
N ALA A 14 -29.29 31.36 2.90
CA ALA A 14 -29.44 32.72 3.46
C ALA A 14 -30.88 33.04 3.83
N GLY A 15 -31.09 33.59 5.03
CA GLY A 15 -32.40 33.89 5.59
C GLY A 15 -33.13 32.71 6.24
N GLN A 16 -32.63 31.49 6.08
CA GLN A 16 -33.22 30.30 6.71
C GLN A 16 -32.73 30.13 8.14
N THR A 17 -33.60 29.66 9.01
CA THR A 17 -33.25 29.19 10.35
C THR A 17 -32.77 27.73 10.26
N ILE A 18 -31.57 27.46 10.72
CA ILE A 18 -30.96 26.14 10.72
C ILE A 18 -30.52 25.74 12.13
N THR A 19 -30.39 24.44 12.35
CA THR A 19 -29.81 23.86 13.58
C THR A 19 -28.57 23.06 13.24
N LEU A 20 -27.45 23.43 13.87
CA LEU A 20 -26.16 22.82 13.73
C LEU A 20 -25.80 22.03 15.00
N CYS A 21 -25.08 20.92 14.84
CA CYS A 21 -24.47 20.18 15.93
C CYS A 21 -23.01 19.87 15.61
N GLY A 22 -22.12 20.11 16.52
CA GLY A 22 -20.68 19.87 16.31
C GLY A 22 -19.84 20.34 17.49
N TRP A 23 -18.60 20.64 17.21
CA TRP A 23 -17.60 21.03 18.20
C TRP A 23 -17.09 22.44 17.95
N VAL A 24 -16.76 23.15 19.05
CA VAL A 24 -16.07 24.45 18.99
C VAL A 24 -14.63 24.22 18.54
N HIS A 25 -14.32 24.56 17.28
CA HIS A 25 -12.98 24.47 16.74
C HIS A 25 -12.12 25.65 17.19
N ARG A 26 -12.66 26.84 17.12
CA ARG A 26 -12.00 28.09 17.54
C ARG A 26 -13.02 29.08 18.08
N ARG A 27 -12.65 29.78 19.15
CA ARG A 27 -13.44 30.91 19.71
C ARG A 27 -12.65 32.21 19.62
N ARG A 28 -13.32 33.28 19.22
CA ARG A 28 -12.79 34.63 19.18
C ARG A 28 -13.80 35.57 19.83
N ASP A 29 -13.30 36.53 20.61
CA ASP A 29 -14.10 37.59 21.21
C ASP A 29 -13.60 38.92 20.62
N LEU A 30 -14.41 39.57 19.82
CA LEU A 30 -14.07 40.74 19.03
C LEU A 30 -15.13 41.83 19.21
N GLY A 31 -14.76 42.88 19.93
CA GLY A 31 -15.65 44.06 20.05
C GLY A 31 -17.02 43.81 20.69
N GLY A 32 -17.09 42.85 21.61
CA GLY A 32 -18.34 42.51 22.30
C GLY A 32 -19.21 41.50 21.55
N LEU A 33 -18.77 40.97 20.44
CA LEU A 33 -19.35 39.83 19.71
C LEU A 33 -18.49 38.59 19.92
N ILE A 34 -19.11 37.43 20.07
CA ILE A 34 -18.40 36.15 20.17
C ILE A 34 -18.56 35.41 18.86
N PHE A 35 -17.43 35.02 18.28
CA PHE A 35 -17.35 34.24 17.05
C PHE A 35 -16.83 32.84 17.36
N ILE A 36 -17.51 31.82 16.79
CA ILE A 36 -17.14 30.41 16.89
C ILE A 36 -16.96 29.85 15.48
N ASP A 37 -15.81 29.24 15.24
CA ASP A 37 -15.68 28.33 14.11
C ASP A 37 -16.20 26.97 14.60
N MET A 38 -17.38 26.58 14.17
CA MET A 38 -18.03 25.33 14.57
C MET A 38 -17.73 24.26 13.53
N ARG A 39 -17.27 23.11 13.99
CA ARG A 39 -16.82 22.00 13.14
C ARG A 39 -17.68 20.77 13.32
N ASP A 40 -17.97 20.10 12.21
CA ASP A 40 -18.46 18.73 12.18
C ASP A 40 -17.74 17.90 11.10
N ARG A 41 -18.28 16.72 10.78
CA ARG A 41 -17.69 15.80 9.79
C ARG A 41 -17.52 16.42 8.40
N GLU A 42 -18.42 17.34 8.00
CA GLU A 42 -18.45 17.91 6.66
C GLU A 42 -17.63 19.20 6.53
N GLY A 43 -17.26 19.83 7.64
CA GLY A 43 -16.41 21.00 7.62
C GLY A 43 -16.68 21.98 8.75
N ILE A 44 -16.36 23.25 8.49
CA ILE A 44 -16.39 24.34 9.47
C ILE A 44 -17.32 25.43 8.96
N VAL A 45 -18.10 26.04 9.87
CA VAL A 45 -18.90 27.24 9.61
C VAL A 45 -18.68 28.25 10.73
N GLN A 46 -18.65 29.54 10.40
CA GLN A 46 -18.64 30.60 11.40
C GLN A 46 -20.02 30.82 11.98
N VAL A 47 -20.11 30.80 13.28
CA VAL A 47 -21.29 31.18 14.06
C VAL A 47 -20.96 32.40 14.90
N PHE A 48 -21.82 33.39 14.98
CA PHE A 48 -21.60 34.51 15.85
C PHE A 48 -22.78 34.73 16.80
N PHE A 49 -22.45 35.22 17.98
CA PHE A 49 -23.35 35.51 19.07
C PHE A 49 -23.30 37.01 19.38
N ASP A 50 -24.49 37.62 19.43
CA ASP A 50 -24.69 39.03 19.69
C ASP A 50 -25.34 39.21 21.08
N PRO A 51 -24.95 40.24 21.87
CA PRO A 51 -25.59 40.57 23.15
C PRO A 51 -27.12 40.77 23.06
N ASP A 52 -27.64 41.06 21.87
CA ASP A 52 -29.09 41.14 21.63
C ASP A 52 -29.83 39.83 21.87
N LYS A 53 -29.10 38.72 21.97
CA LYS A 53 -29.59 37.41 22.38
C LYS A 53 -28.91 37.00 23.70
N PRO A 54 -29.32 37.58 24.84
CA PRO A 54 -28.54 37.53 26.09
C PRO A 54 -28.32 36.11 26.61
N ASP A 55 -29.29 35.21 26.48
CA ASP A 55 -29.16 33.83 26.98
C ASP A 55 -28.12 33.05 26.18
N ALA A 56 -28.19 33.13 24.84
CA ALA A 56 -27.21 32.48 23.97
C ALA A 56 -25.81 33.11 24.13
N PHE A 57 -25.73 34.43 24.26
CA PHE A 57 -24.49 35.17 24.44
C PHE A 57 -23.79 34.80 25.77
N ALA A 58 -24.58 34.72 26.87
CA ALA A 58 -24.05 34.32 28.17
C ALA A 58 -23.42 32.92 28.15
N LEU A 59 -24.12 31.95 27.53
CA LEU A 59 -23.56 30.59 27.34
C LEU A 59 -22.34 30.58 26.39
N ALA A 60 -22.35 31.42 25.33
CA ALA A 60 -21.22 31.50 24.41
C ALA A 60 -19.95 32.03 25.08
N SER A 61 -20.07 32.84 26.12
CA SER A 61 -18.93 33.31 26.90
C SER A 61 -18.19 32.18 27.66
N GLU A 62 -18.89 31.10 27.98
CA GLU A 62 -18.34 29.92 28.64
C GLU A 62 -17.63 28.95 27.69
N LEU A 63 -17.87 29.05 26.39
CA LEU A 63 -17.37 28.10 25.40
C LEU A 63 -15.83 28.04 25.39
N ARG A 64 -15.31 26.83 25.27
CA ARG A 64 -13.89 26.53 25.07
C ARG A 64 -13.75 25.56 23.90
N GLY A 65 -12.52 25.40 23.42
CA GLY A 65 -12.21 24.47 22.35
C GLY A 65 -12.73 23.07 22.63
N GLU A 66 -13.26 22.45 21.60
CA GLU A 66 -13.80 21.09 21.59
C GLU A 66 -15.05 20.85 22.47
N PHE A 67 -15.68 21.90 23.00
CA PHE A 67 -17.02 21.74 23.56
C PHE A 67 -17.97 21.23 22.48
N CYS A 68 -18.77 20.20 22.79
CA CYS A 68 -19.83 19.72 21.92
C CYS A 68 -21.08 20.56 22.11
N ILE A 69 -21.55 21.20 21.05
CA ILE A 69 -22.64 22.18 21.11
C ILE A 69 -23.71 21.96 20.04
N GLN A 70 -24.89 22.48 20.33
CA GLN A 70 -25.95 22.66 19.36
C GLN A 70 -26.28 24.16 19.28
N VAL A 71 -26.39 24.64 18.05
CA VAL A 71 -26.74 26.06 17.77
C VAL A 71 -27.92 26.11 16.82
N SER A 72 -28.94 26.90 17.15
CA SER A 72 -29.99 27.28 16.22
C SER A 72 -29.85 28.78 15.88
N GLY A 73 -29.92 29.11 14.60
CA GLY A 73 -29.71 30.48 14.15
C GLY A 73 -30.05 30.70 12.68
N VAL A 74 -29.98 31.94 12.24
CA VAL A 74 -30.26 32.35 10.87
C VAL A 74 -28.98 32.47 10.07
N VAL A 75 -28.96 31.88 8.88
CA VAL A 75 -27.86 32.03 7.94
C VAL A 75 -27.88 33.43 7.33
N ARG A 76 -26.73 34.10 7.35
CA ARG A 76 -26.52 35.42 6.74
C ARG A 76 -25.35 35.38 5.75
N THR A 77 -25.49 36.09 4.64
CA THR A 77 -24.39 36.34 3.71
C THR A 77 -23.42 37.34 4.32
N ARG A 78 -22.14 37.09 4.30
CA ARG A 78 -21.13 38.05 4.72
C ARG A 78 -20.95 39.15 3.68
N PRO A 79 -20.72 40.41 4.09
CA PRO A 79 -20.25 41.44 3.19
C PRO A 79 -18.95 41.01 2.45
N ASP A 80 -18.78 41.47 1.23
CA ASP A 80 -17.61 41.07 0.42
C ASP A 80 -16.25 41.31 1.12
N SER A 81 -16.16 42.39 1.91
CA SER A 81 -14.97 42.71 2.70
C SER A 81 -14.70 41.76 3.87
N GLN A 82 -15.67 40.94 4.24
CA GLN A 82 -15.58 39.99 5.37
C GLN A 82 -15.64 38.53 4.92
N ARG A 83 -15.72 38.27 3.61
CA ARG A 83 -15.66 36.91 3.06
C ARG A 83 -14.31 36.30 3.32
N ASN A 84 -14.31 35.04 3.71
CA ASN A 84 -13.09 34.28 3.97
C ASN A 84 -12.88 33.20 2.89
N SER A 85 -11.96 33.44 1.98
CA SER A 85 -11.63 32.50 0.89
C SER A 85 -10.99 31.19 1.38
N ASP A 86 -10.45 31.17 2.59
CA ASP A 86 -9.80 30.00 3.17
C ASP A 86 -10.78 28.99 3.77
N MET A 87 -12.06 29.36 3.84
CA MET A 87 -13.14 28.49 4.29
C MET A 87 -14.13 28.22 3.16
N ALA A 88 -14.50 26.97 2.96
CA ALA A 88 -15.54 26.60 1.97
C ALA A 88 -16.88 27.28 2.23
N THR A 89 -17.21 27.56 3.50
CA THR A 89 -18.42 28.28 3.95
C THR A 89 -18.16 29.77 4.17
N GLY A 90 -17.04 30.30 3.75
CA GLY A 90 -16.57 31.65 4.08
C GLY A 90 -17.39 32.80 3.53
N ALA A 91 -18.35 32.54 2.62
CA ALA A 91 -19.30 33.53 2.10
C ALA A 91 -20.47 33.77 3.02
N ILE A 92 -20.71 32.91 4.02
CA ILE A 92 -21.86 32.98 4.95
C ILE A 92 -21.38 32.88 6.40
N GLU A 93 -22.29 33.21 7.30
CA GLU A 93 -22.18 33.00 8.74
C GLU A 93 -23.53 32.71 9.33
N VAL A 94 -23.58 32.17 10.54
CA VAL A 94 -24.82 31.87 11.24
C VAL A 94 -24.96 32.79 12.44
N PHE A 95 -26.03 33.60 12.46
CA PHE A 95 -26.41 34.39 13.62
C PHE A 95 -27.17 33.50 14.61
N ALA A 96 -26.54 33.20 15.72
CA ALA A 96 -27.08 32.29 16.73
C ALA A 96 -28.20 32.96 17.55
N HIS A 97 -29.33 32.27 17.63
CA HIS A 97 -30.44 32.63 18.51
C HIS A 97 -30.49 31.77 19.76
N GLU A 98 -30.11 30.50 19.63
CA GLU A 98 -30.12 29.54 20.73
C GLU A 98 -28.79 28.76 20.74
N LEU A 99 -28.30 28.46 21.93
CA LEU A 99 -27.12 27.65 22.17
C LEU A 99 -27.42 26.65 23.28
N THR A 100 -27.06 25.40 23.03
CA THR A 100 -27.01 24.35 24.04
C THR A 100 -25.61 23.77 24.13
N ILE A 101 -25.01 23.78 25.30
CA ILE A 101 -23.79 23.05 25.58
C ILE A 101 -24.21 21.61 25.87
N ILE A 102 -23.97 20.72 24.90
CA ILE A 102 -24.29 19.28 25.03
C ILE A 102 -23.30 18.63 25.99
N ASN A 103 -22.01 18.92 25.79
CA ASN A 103 -20.97 18.42 26.65
C ASN A 103 -19.75 19.35 26.66
N ARG A 104 -19.12 19.48 27.81
CA ARG A 104 -17.88 20.24 27.99
C ARG A 104 -16.68 19.36 27.64
N ALA A 105 -15.55 19.99 27.35
CA ALA A 105 -14.28 19.31 27.11
C ALA A 105 -13.21 19.82 28.07
N GLU A 106 -12.36 18.93 28.50
CA GLU A 106 -11.10 19.29 29.13
C GLU A 106 -10.07 19.71 28.06
N PRO A 107 -8.97 20.38 28.44
CA PRO A 107 -7.88 20.66 27.52
C PRO A 107 -7.40 19.38 26.83
N LEU A 108 -7.27 19.44 25.50
CA LEU A 108 -6.89 18.25 24.73
C LEU A 108 -5.43 17.85 25.03
N PRO A 109 -5.16 16.53 25.07
CA PRO A 109 -3.79 16.02 25.23
C PRO A 109 -2.95 16.11 23.93
N LEU A 110 -3.51 16.58 22.83
CA LEU A 110 -2.85 16.83 21.56
C LEU A 110 -3.24 18.19 20.98
N ASP A 111 -2.40 18.75 20.11
CA ASP A 111 -2.62 20.03 19.46
C ASP A 111 -3.01 19.79 17.98
N PHE A 112 -4.17 20.34 17.56
CA PHE A 112 -4.62 20.24 16.18
C PHE A 112 -3.83 21.14 15.20
N ASN A 113 -3.08 22.10 15.72
CA ASN A 113 -2.32 23.06 14.89
C ASN A 113 -0.84 22.68 14.73
N GLN A 114 -0.40 21.59 15.35
CA GLN A 114 0.99 21.13 15.33
C GLN A 114 1.07 19.66 14.94
N VAL A 115 2.25 19.24 14.50
CA VAL A 115 2.56 17.83 14.30
C VAL A 115 2.77 17.19 15.66
N ASN A 116 1.84 16.32 16.06
CA ASN A 116 1.98 15.50 17.25
C ASN A 116 2.88 14.30 16.99
N SER A 117 3.50 13.76 18.04
CA SER A 117 4.21 12.48 17.90
C SER A 117 3.23 11.36 17.51
N GLU A 118 3.73 10.36 16.82
CA GLU A 118 2.91 9.20 16.42
C GLU A 118 2.29 8.50 17.65
N GLU A 119 3.06 8.38 18.73
CA GLU A 119 2.60 7.79 19.99
C GLU A 119 1.37 8.51 20.56
N VAL A 120 1.41 9.84 20.64
CA VAL A 120 0.30 10.65 21.13
C VAL A 120 -0.91 10.54 20.18
N SER A 121 -0.68 10.63 18.87
CA SER A 121 -1.73 10.50 17.86
C SER A 121 -2.43 9.13 17.90
N LEU A 122 -1.70 8.05 18.11
CA LEU A 122 -2.26 6.71 18.22
C LEU A 122 -2.95 6.45 19.57
N LYS A 123 -2.41 7.00 20.67
CA LYS A 123 -3.03 6.87 22.00
C LYS A 123 -4.37 7.60 22.07
N TYR A 124 -4.45 8.78 21.49
CA TYR A 124 -5.67 9.60 21.44
C TYR A 124 -6.27 9.63 20.05
N ARG A 125 -6.27 8.50 19.37
CA ARG A 125 -6.67 8.39 17.96
C ARG A 125 -8.07 8.95 17.69
N TYR A 126 -9.02 8.76 18.59
CA TYR A 126 -10.38 9.29 18.48
C TYR A 126 -10.44 10.83 18.48
N LEU A 127 -9.43 11.51 19.03
CA LEU A 127 -9.28 12.97 18.92
C LEU A 127 -8.52 13.35 17.65
N ASP A 128 -7.45 12.63 17.32
CA ASP A 128 -6.66 12.86 16.11
C ASP A 128 -7.53 12.75 14.85
N LEU A 129 -8.49 11.84 14.84
CA LEU A 129 -9.45 11.67 13.74
C LEU A 129 -10.43 12.86 13.56
N ARG A 130 -10.52 13.78 14.54
CA ARG A 130 -11.28 15.03 14.39
C ARG A 130 -10.58 16.06 13.50
N ARG A 131 -9.29 15.90 13.27
CA ARG A 131 -8.54 16.77 12.37
C ARG A 131 -9.09 16.63 10.94
N PRO A 132 -9.31 17.75 10.22
CA PRO A 132 -9.90 17.72 8.87
C PRO A 132 -9.12 16.83 7.91
N GLU A 133 -7.80 16.81 8.00
CA GLU A 133 -6.93 15.98 7.18
C GLU A 133 -7.19 14.49 7.41
N MET A 134 -7.20 14.06 8.67
CA MET A 134 -7.46 12.67 9.04
C MET A 134 -8.89 12.23 8.67
N ALA A 135 -9.86 13.10 8.91
CA ALA A 135 -11.24 12.87 8.48
C ALA A 135 -11.34 12.70 6.95
N LYS A 136 -10.59 13.50 6.18
CA LYS A 136 -10.52 13.37 4.72
C LYS A 136 -10.03 12.00 4.27
N TYR A 137 -9.01 11.45 4.92
CA TYR A 137 -8.48 10.12 4.59
C TYR A 137 -9.54 9.03 4.75
N LEU A 138 -10.23 8.99 5.88
CA LEU A 138 -11.29 8.00 6.12
C LEU A 138 -12.52 8.20 5.23
N LYS A 139 -12.89 9.45 4.96
CA LYS A 139 -13.99 9.76 4.02
C LYS A 139 -13.65 9.30 2.60
N THR A 140 -12.42 9.50 2.15
CA THR A 140 -11.96 9.04 0.83
C THR A 140 -11.99 7.51 0.76
N ARG A 141 -11.50 6.82 1.80
CA ARG A 141 -11.58 5.36 1.90
C ARG A 141 -13.04 4.86 1.83
N ALA A 142 -13.95 5.50 2.55
CA ALA A 142 -15.37 5.14 2.54
C ALA A 142 -15.99 5.32 1.15
N LYS A 143 -15.67 6.42 0.45
CA LYS A 143 -16.11 6.65 -0.93
C LYS A 143 -15.54 5.62 -1.91
N ALA A 144 -14.27 5.27 -1.76
CA ALA A 144 -13.64 4.24 -2.58
C ALA A 144 -14.33 2.88 -2.39
N SER A 145 -14.59 2.46 -1.14
CA SER A 145 -15.31 1.22 -0.86
C SER A 145 -16.73 1.21 -1.43
N ALA A 146 -17.45 2.31 -1.31
CA ALA A 146 -18.80 2.44 -1.87
C ALA A 146 -18.79 2.38 -3.42
N PHE A 147 -17.78 2.98 -4.05
CA PHE A 147 -17.59 2.90 -5.50
C PHE A 147 -17.32 1.46 -5.95
N VAL A 148 -16.39 0.76 -5.28
CA VAL A 148 -16.04 -0.63 -5.61
C VAL A 148 -17.28 -1.53 -5.52
N ARG A 149 -18.10 -1.40 -4.47
CA ARG A 149 -19.32 -2.20 -4.33
C ARG A 149 -20.30 -1.98 -5.48
N ARG A 150 -20.53 -0.73 -5.89
CA ARG A 150 -21.39 -0.44 -7.06
C ARG A 150 -20.83 -1.02 -8.35
N PHE A 151 -19.53 -0.83 -8.59
CA PHE A 151 -18.86 -1.36 -9.78
C PHE A 151 -19.00 -2.89 -9.86
N MET A 152 -18.74 -3.58 -8.75
CA MET A 152 -18.82 -5.04 -8.70
C MET A 152 -20.26 -5.55 -8.92
N ASP A 153 -21.24 -4.91 -8.31
CA ASP A 153 -22.66 -5.25 -8.49
C ASP A 153 -23.10 -5.05 -9.97
N GLU A 154 -22.73 -3.94 -10.57
CA GLU A 154 -23.00 -3.64 -11.99
C GLU A 154 -22.36 -4.65 -12.96
N HIS A 155 -21.25 -5.29 -12.56
CA HIS A 155 -20.54 -6.31 -13.35
C HIS A 155 -20.94 -7.75 -12.98
N GLY A 156 -21.98 -7.94 -12.19
CA GLY A 156 -22.53 -9.24 -11.82
C GLY A 156 -21.70 -10.03 -10.82
N PHE A 157 -20.86 -9.38 -10.04
CA PHE A 157 -20.16 -10.00 -8.92
C PHE A 157 -21.06 -10.09 -7.70
N LEU A 158 -20.96 -11.20 -6.98
CA LEU A 158 -21.69 -11.46 -5.75
C LEU A 158 -20.79 -11.18 -4.54
N ASP A 159 -21.28 -10.35 -3.62
CA ASP A 159 -20.63 -10.11 -2.32
C ASP A 159 -20.93 -11.27 -1.38
N ILE A 160 -19.97 -12.16 -1.16
CA ILE A 160 -20.14 -13.37 -0.33
C ILE A 160 -19.11 -13.38 0.78
N GLU A 161 -19.58 -13.43 2.02
CA GLU A 161 -18.73 -13.54 3.19
C GLU A 161 -18.12 -14.94 3.33
N THR A 162 -16.86 -14.97 3.74
CA THR A 162 -16.12 -16.19 4.06
C THR A 162 -15.76 -16.22 5.54
N PRO A 163 -15.51 -17.39 6.14
CA PRO A 163 -15.24 -17.51 7.57
C PRO A 163 -13.98 -16.75 8.02
N MET A 164 -14.06 -16.10 9.19
CA MET A 164 -12.90 -15.60 9.93
C MET A 164 -12.28 -16.65 10.85
N LEU A 165 -13.08 -17.56 11.42
CA LEU A 165 -12.60 -18.69 12.19
C LEU A 165 -12.35 -19.86 11.24
N THR A 166 -11.12 -19.99 10.78
CA THR A 166 -10.73 -21.00 9.78
C THR A 166 -9.70 -21.97 10.33
N LYS A 167 -9.21 -22.83 9.49
CA LYS A 167 -8.06 -23.70 9.76
C LYS A 167 -6.77 -23.00 9.34
N ALA A 168 -5.71 -23.17 10.10
CA ALA A 168 -4.37 -22.70 9.74
C ALA A 168 -3.95 -23.29 8.38
N THR A 169 -3.62 -22.40 7.45
CA THR A 169 -3.11 -22.74 6.12
C THR A 169 -1.89 -21.91 5.83
N PRO A 170 -0.73 -22.49 5.49
CA PRO A 170 0.47 -21.74 5.23
C PRO A 170 0.35 -21.00 3.88
N GLU A 171 0.29 -19.68 3.94
CA GLU A 171 0.27 -18.77 2.78
C GLU A 171 1.47 -17.79 2.81
N GLY A 172 2.57 -18.18 3.46
CA GLY A 172 3.81 -17.39 3.51
C GLY A 172 4.04 -16.65 4.83
N ALA A 173 3.02 -16.10 5.49
CA ALA A 173 3.11 -15.51 6.83
C ALA A 173 2.73 -16.52 7.91
N ARG A 174 2.93 -16.16 9.18
CA ARG A 174 2.38 -16.92 10.31
C ARG A 174 0.90 -16.59 10.53
N ASP A 175 0.15 -17.59 11.00
CA ASP A 175 -1.26 -17.42 11.33
C ASP A 175 -1.44 -16.91 12.76
N TYR A 176 -2.43 -16.05 12.99
CA TYR A 176 -2.96 -15.79 14.33
C TYR A 176 -3.86 -16.93 14.77
N LEU A 177 -3.60 -17.51 15.93
CA LEU A 177 -4.34 -18.64 16.46
C LEU A 177 -5.40 -18.19 17.47
N VAL A 178 -6.61 -18.78 17.37
CA VAL A 178 -7.73 -18.53 18.27
C VAL A 178 -8.12 -19.84 18.92
N PRO A 179 -7.97 -20.00 20.25
CA PRO A 179 -8.29 -21.26 20.93
C PRO A 179 -9.79 -21.52 20.96
N SER A 180 -10.17 -22.80 20.81
CA SER A 180 -11.56 -23.25 20.89
C SER A 180 -11.94 -23.67 22.32
N ARG A 181 -12.92 -23.00 22.91
CA ARG A 181 -13.47 -23.41 24.19
C ARG A 181 -14.22 -24.77 24.11
N VAL A 182 -14.92 -25.00 23.01
CA VAL A 182 -15.72 -26.21 22.78
C VAL A 182 -14.85 -27.43 22.50
N HIS A 183 -13.79 -27.21 21.71
CA HIS A 183 -12.84 -28.26 21.35
C HIS A 183 -11.49 -28.00 22.03
N LYS A 184 -11.38 -28.32 23.29
CA LYS A 184 -10.19 -28.09 24.11
C LYS A 184 -8.92 -28.62 23.44
N GLY A 185 -7.85 -27.84 23.45
CA GLY A 185 -6.59 -28.16 22.80
C GLY A 185 -6.55 -27.98 21.26
N LYS A 186 -7.68 -27.52 20.67
CA LYS A 186 -7.75 -27.18 19.24
C LYS A 186 -7.89 -25.68 19.05
N PHE A 187 -7.39 -25.21 17.90
CA PHE A 187 -7.34 -23.79 17.56
C PHE A 187 -7.97 -23.56 16.19
N TYR A 188 -8.67 -22.44 16.07
CA TYR A 188 -8.92 -21.80 14.79
C TYR A 188 -7.71 -20.93 14.43
N ALA A 189 -7.60 -20.58 13.16
CA ALA A 189 -6.69 -19.53 12.70
C ALA A 189 -7.47 -18.41 12.02
N LEU A 190 -7.01 -17.17 12.17
CA LEU A 190 -7.55 -16.05 11.40
C LEU A 190 -6.96 -16.11 9.99
N PRO A 191 -7.76 -15.84 8.93
CA PRO A 191 -7.33 -16.04 7.55
C PRO A 191 -6.31 -15.00 7.12
N GLN A 192 -5.26 -15.44 6.42
CA GLN A 192 -4.32 -14.54 5.74
C GLN A 192 -4.93 -13.93 4.48
N SER A 193 -5.83 -14.66 3.84
CA SER A 193 -6.72 -14.26 2.76
C SER A 193 -7.85 -15.29 2.63
N PRO A 194 -8.95 -15.00 1.94
CA PRO A 194 -10.01 -15.98 1.67
C PRO A 194 -9.70 -16.92 0.49
N GLN A 195 -8.43 -17.13 0.13
CA GLN A 195 -7.99 -17.84 -1.07
C GLN A 195 -8.65 -19.18 -1.29
N LEU A 196 -8.69 -20.05 -0.29
CA LEU A 196 -9.26 -21.40 -0.44
C LEU A 196 -10.79 -21.35 -0.54
N PHE A 197 -11.43 -20.48 0.22
CA PHE A 197 -12.89 -20.36 0.20
C PHE A 197 -13.41 -19.75 -1.10
N LYS A 198 -12.73 -18.78 -1.67
CA LYS A 198 -13.14 -18.20 -2.97
C LYS A 198 -13.00 -19.22 -4.10
N GLN A 199 -11.97 -20.08 -4.06
CA GLN A 199 -11.86 -21.21 -5.00
C GLN A 199 -13.02 -22.20 -4.83
N LEU A 200 -13.40 -22.53 -3.59
CA LEU A 200 -14.57 -23.37 -3.32
C LEU A 200 -15.88 -22.74 -3.83
N LEU A 201 -16.01 -21.41 -3.76
CA LEU A 201 -17.17 -20.71 -4.32
C LEU A 201 -17.23 -20.84 -5.85
N MET A 202 -16.08 -20.84 -6.53
CA MET A 202 -16.05 -21.13 -7.97
C MET A 202 -16.49 -22.56 -8.27
N MET A 203 -16.04 -23.53 -7.48
CA MET A 203 -16.48 -24.93 -7.58
C MET A 203 -17.96 -25.09 -7.24
N SER A 204 -18.53 -24.16 -6.49
CA SER A 204 -19.96 -24.10 -6.14
C SER A 204 -20.82 -23.42 -7.24
N GLY A 205 -20.22 -22.93 -8.31
CA GLY A 205 -20.92 -22.32 -9.44
C GLY A 205 -21.24 -20.83 -9.31
N PHE A 206 -20.58 -20.11 -8.41
CA PHE A 206 -20.81 -18.67 -8.20
C PHE A 206 -20.00 -17.77 -9.13
N ASP A 207 -19.50 -18.20 -10.20
CA ASP A 207 -18.78 -17.57 -11.32
C ASP A 207 -18.05 -16.25 -11.09
N ARG A 208 -18.63 -15.30 -10.35
CA ARG A 208 -18.08 -13.98 -10.05
C ARG A 208 -18.33 -13.64 -8.60
N TYR A 209 -17.25 -13.70 -7.81
CA TYR A 209 -17.23 -13.41 -6.38
C TYR A 209 -16.36 -12.20 -6.09
N TYR A 210 -16.78 -11.38 -5.14
CA TYR A 210 -15.91 -10.42 -4.47
C TYR A 210 -16.25 -10.30 -2.98
N GLN A 211 -15.30 -9.75 -2.24
CA GLN A 211 -15.50 -9.40 -0.84
C GLN A 211 -14.54 -8.27 -0.46
N ILE A 212 -15.00 -7.28 0.29
CA ILE A 212 -14.12 -6.34 1.00
C ILE A 212 -13.91 -6.92 2.39
N VAL A 213 -12.75 -7.54 2.61
CA VAL A 213 -12.54 -8.48 3.72
C VAL A 213 -11.29 -8.16 4.53
N LYS A 214 -11.38 -8.38 5.85
CA LYS A 214 -10.22 -8.36 6.74
C LYS A 214 -9.34 -9.59 6.53
N CYS A 215 -8.03 -9.33 6.49
CA CYS A 215 -6.98 -10.36 6.42
C CYS A 215 -6.00 -10.13 7.58
N PHE A 216 -5.35 -11.20 8.01
CA PHE A 216 -4.50 -11.22 9.20
C PHE A 216 -3.18 -11.92 8.89
N ARG A 217 -2.06 -11.27 9.17
CA ARG A 217 -0.72 -11.85 9.00
C ARG A 217 0.16 -11.48 10.17
N ASP A 218 0.67 -12.49 10.88
CA ASP A 218 1.64 -12.31 11.95
C ASP A 218 3.05 -12.31 11.36
N GLU A 219 3.49 -11.16 10.95
CA GLU A 219 4.81 -10.94 10.33
C GLU A 219 5.44 -9.64 10.86
N ASP A 220 6.73 -9.46 10.60
CA ASP A 220 7.44 -8.25 11.00
C ASP A 220 6.85 -7.04 10.29
N LEU A 221 6.43 -6.04 11.08
CA LEU A 221 5.75 -4.86 10.59
C LEU A 221 6.75 -3.82 10.07
N ARG A 222 6.38 -3.21 8.95
CA ARG A 222 7.07 -2.08 8.32
C ARG A 222 6.08 -0.91 8.19
N ALA A 223 6.56 0.23 7.68
CA ALA A 223 5.74 1.43 7.52
C ALA A 223 4.48 1.22 6.66
N ASP A 224 4.51 0.26 5.75
CA ASP A 224 3.44 -0.09 4.81
C ASP A 224 2.73 -1.42 5.12
N ARG A 225 2.92 -1.97 6.32
CA ARG A 225 2.31 -3.24 6.76
C ARG A 225 1.61 -3.11 8.10
N GLN A 226 0.50 -3.84 8.22
CA GLN A 226 -0.29 -3.97 9.44
C GLN A 226 -0.60 -5.45 9.69
N PRO A 227 -0.72 -5.89 10.96
CA PRO A 227 -1.05 -7.29 11.28
C PRO A 227 -2.48 -7.66 10.85
N GLU A 228 -3.35 -6.67 10.75
CA GLU A 228 -4.67 -6.76 10.15
C GLU A 228 -4.85 -5.67 9.10
N PHE A 229 -5.32 -6.04 7.92
CA PHE A 229 -5.50 -5.16 6.79
C PHE A 229 -6.74 -5.58 5.98
N THR A 230 -7.12 -4.79 5.00
CA THR A 230 -8.34 -5.04 4.21
C THR A 230 -7.99 -5.26 2.76
N GLN A 231 -8.55 -6.32 2.16
CA GLN A 231 -8.47 -6.59 0.74
C GLN A 231 -9.82 -6.38 0.05
N ILE A 232 -9.77 -5.95 -1.21
CA ILE A 232 -10.83 -6.17 -2.18
C ILE A 232 -10.46 -7.48 -2.86
N ASP A 233 -11.11 -8.56 -2.48
CA ASP A 233 -10.81 -9.90 -2.95
C ASP A 233 -11.78 -10.33 -4.04
N VAL A 234 -11.27 -10.89 -5.13
CA VAL A 234 -12.03 -11.19 -6.34
C VAL A 234 -11.68 -12.58 -6.88
N GLU A 235 -12.68 -13.32 -7.34
CA GLU A 235 -12.49 -14.59 -8.06
C GLU A 235 -13.53 -14.74 -9.15
N THR A 236 -13.12 -15.31 -10.29
CA THR A 236 -13.97 -15.53 -11.46
C THR A 236 -13.79 -16.93 -12.03
N SER A 237 -14.86 -17.53 -12.54
CA SER A 237 -14.79 -18.77 -13.32
C SER A 237 -14.90 -18.46 -14.82
N PHE A 238 -14.34 -19.34 -15.66
CA PHE A 238 -14.42 -19.29 -17.12
C PHE A 238 -13.90 -17.99 -17.74
N MET A 239 -12.99 -17.31 -17.07
CA MET A 239 -12.32 -16.13 -17.59
C MET A 239 -10.82 -16.35 -17.71
N THR A 240 -10.23 -15.81 -18.76
CA THR A 240 -8.78 -15.80 -18.97
C THR A 240 -8.10 -14.69 -18.13
N ALA A 241 -6.79 -14.80 -17.93
CA ALA A 241 -6.03 -13.74 -17.24
C ALA A 241 -6.19 -12.36 -17.91
N PRO A 242 -6.14 -12.20 -19.24
CA PRO A 242 -6.41 -10.91 -19.88
C PRO A 242 -7.81 -10.35 -19.57
N GLN A 243 -8.84 -11.19 -19.56
CA GLN A 243 -10.22 -10.77 -19.27
C GLN A 243 -10.36 -10.29 -17.81
N VAL A 244 -9.73 -10.99 -16.85
CA VAL A 244 -9.72 -10.55 -15.45
C VAL A 244 -8.99 -9.21 -15.32
N ARG A 245 -7.83 -9.06 -15.96
CA ARG A 245 -7.08 -7.80 -15.95
C ARG A 245 -7.89 -6.65 -16.54
N GLU A 246 -8.59 -6.87 -17.64
CA GLU A 246 -9.40 -5.84 -18.30
C GLU A 246 -10.48 -5.28 -17.37
N ILE A 247 -11.25 -6.14 -16.69
CA ILE A 247 -12.30 -5.71 -15.76
C ILE A 247 -11.68 -4.97 -14.55
N MET A 248 -10.59 -5.47 -14.02
CA MET A 248 -9.95 -4.86 -12.85
C MET A 248 -9.25 -3.54 -13.19
N GLU A 249 -8.69 -3.44 -14.38
CA GLU A 249 -8.16 -2.18 -14.91
C GLU A 249 -9.26 -1.14 -15.06
N GLU A 250 -10.40 -1.51 -15.64
CA GLU A 250 -11.58 -0.63 -15.75
C GLU A 250 -12.03 -0.14 -14.37
N MET A 251 -12.09 -1.01 -13.39
CA MET A 251 -12.45 -0.65 -12.01
C MET A 251 -11.50 0.42 -11.45
N ILE A 252 -10.21 0.22 -11.56
CA ILE A 252 -9.20 1.15 -11.02
C ILE A 252 -9.21 2.48 -11.80
N ARG A 253 -9.31 2.46 -13.13
CA ARG A 253 -9.43 3.68 -13.94
C ARG A 253 -10.63 4.52 -13.52
N LYS A 254 -11.80 3.89 -13.40
CA LYS A 254 -13.05 4.56 -12.97
C LYS A 254 -12.98 5.02 -11.52
N LEU A 255 -12.31 4.28 -10.63
CA LEU A 255 -12.09 4.69 -9.25
C LEU A 255 -11.26 5.98 -9.16
N TRP A 256 -10.14 6.06 -9.89
CA TRP A 256 -9.30 7.27 -9.95
C TRP A 256 -10.07 8.46 -10.53
N LEU A 257 -10.82 8.22 -11.60
CA LEU A 257 -11.67 9.27 -12.18
C LEU A 257 -12.72 9.77 -11.18
N HIS A 258 -13.37 8.85 -10.45
CA HIS A 258 -14.43 9.20 -9.48
C HIS A 258 -13.89 9.96 -8.25
N ILE A 259 -12.75 9.58 -7.73
CA ILE A 259 -12.19 10.16 -6.48
C ILE A 259 -11.32 11.37 -6.76
N LEU A 260 -10.44 11.31 -7.76
CA LEU A 260 -9.41 12.31 -8.04
C LEU A 260 -9.66 13.13 -9.30
N ASN A 261 -10.68 12.76 -10.09
CA ASN A 261 -10.92 13.33 -11.43
C ASN A 261 -9.70 13.19 -12.36
N VAL A 262 -9.00 12.04 -12.27
CA VAL A 262 -7.82 11.69 -13.06
C VAL A 262 -8.13 10.47 -13.93
N ASP A 263 -7.90 10.57 -15.23
CA ASP A 263 -7.89 9.43 -16.12
C ASP A 263 -6.48 8.82 -16.15
N LEU A 264 -6.37 7.56 -15.73
CA LEU A 264 -5.09 6.83 -15.71
C LEU A 264 -4.62 6.40 -17.10
N GLY A 265 -5.48 6.44 -18.12
CA GLY A 265 -5.18 5.89 -19.43
C GLY A 265 -5.04 4.37 -19.44
N ASP A 266 -4.44 3.83 -20.50
CA ASP A 266 -4.19 2.39 -20.65
C ASP A 266 -2.97 1.97 -19.82
N PHE A 267 -3.03 0.77 -19.25
CA PHE A 267 -1.94 0.22 -18.47
C PHE A 267 -0.99 -0.59 -19.36
N PRO A 268 0.28 -0.17 -19.51
CA PRO A 268 1.25 -1.00 -20.23
C PRO A 268 1.44 -2.34 -19.51
N ILE A 269 1.77 -3.36 -20.30
CA ILE A 269 2.06 -4.71 -19.82
C ILE A 269 3.56 -4.95 -19.95
N MET A 270 4.18 -5.42 -18.87
CA MET A 270 5.60 -5.73 -18.80
C MET A 270 5.78 -7.12 -18.19
N THR A 271 6.73 -7.90 -18.70
CA THR A 271 7.06 -9.17 -18.06
C THR A 271 7.90 -8.93 -16.79
N PHE A 272 7.85 -9.88 -15.86
CA PHE A 272 8.71 -9.87 -14.67
C PHE A 272 10.20 -9.72 -15.04
N ASP A 273 10.67 -10.50 -16.00
CA ASP A 273 12.06 -10.45 -16.45
C ASP A 273 12.44 -9.08 -17.01
N GLU A 274 11.55 -8.44 -17.76
CA GLU A 274 11.75 -7.09 -18.26
C GLU A 274 11.78 -6.06 -17.12
N ALA A 275 10.88 -6.15 -16.16
CA ALA A 275 10.84 -5.27 -15.00
C ALA A 275 12.13 -5.37 -14.16
N MET A 276 12.59 -6.59 -13.89
CA MET A 276 13.85 -6.85 -13.18
C MET A 276 15.07 -6.36 -13.96
N ARG A 277 15.09 -6.56 -15.28
CA ARG A 277 16.18 -6.11 -16.13
C ARG A 277 16.27 -4.59 -16.20
N ARG A 278 15.14 -3.90 -16.45
CA ARG A 278 15.12 -2.45 -16.67
C ARG A 278 15.13 -1.64 -15.37
N TYR A 279 14.52 -2.15 -14.31
CA TYR A 279 14.28 -1.38 -13.08
C TYR A 279 14.80 -2.03 -11.81
N GLY A 280 15.22 -3.28 -11.85
CA GLY A 280 15.67 -4.03 -10.68
C GLY A 280 14.54 -4.30 -9.67
N SER A 281 13.29 -4.27 -10.11
CA SER A 281 12.12 -4.45 -9.24
C SER A 281 10.95 -5.02 -10.04
N ASP A 282 10.15 -5.88 -9.42
CA ASP A 282 8.88 -6.39 -9.92
C ASP A 282 7.72 -5.39 -9.79
N LYS A 283 7.96 -4.27 -9.10
CA LYS A 283 7.01 -3.15 -8.93
C LYS A 283 7.68 -1.81 -9.27
N PRO A 284 8.06 -1.59 -10.53
CA PRO A 284 8.81 -0.41 -10.91
C PRO A 284 7.98 0.88 -10.80
N ASP A 285 8.61 1.95 -10.29
CA ASP A 285 8.05 3.29 -10.36
C ASP A 285 8.44 3.93 -11.70
N LEU A 286 7.48 3.97 -12.62
CA LEU A 286 7.70 4.49 -13.97
C LEU A 286 7.71 6.02 -14.05
N ARG A 287 7.50 6.73 -12.92
CA ARG A 287 7.66 8.19 -12.84
C ARG A 287 9.11 8.62 -12.92
N LEU A 288 10.06 7.70 -12.75
CA LEU A 288 11.48 7.93 -12.91
C LEU A 288 11.94 7.41 -14.27
N PRO A 289 12.36 8.30 -15.21
CA PRO A 289 12.81 7.90 -16.53
C PRO A 289 14.26 7.41 -16.53
N MET A 290 14.64 6.59 -15.56
CA MET A 290 15.98 6.01 -15.43
C MET A 290 15.87 4.51 -15.46
N GLU A 291 16.70 3.86 -16.25
CA GLU A 291 16.71 2.40 -16.40
C GLU A 291 18.10 1.82 -16.12
N LEU A 292 18.12 0.57 -15.69
CA LEU A 292 19.34 -0.22 -15.62
C LEU A 292 19.71 -0.72 -17.01
N VAL A 293 20.97 -0.58 -17.40
CA VAL A 293 21.50 -1.01 -18.68
C VAL A 293 22.57 -2.08 -18.45
N ASP A 294 22.41 -3.26 -19.03
CA ASP A 294 23.38 -4.33 -18.90
C ASP A 294 24.64 -4.02 -19.71
N VAL A 295 25.80 -4.18 -19.08
CA VAL A 295 27.13 -3.92 -19.63
C VAL A 295 28.14 -5.04 -19.38
N ALA A 296 27.69 -6.19 -18.87
CA ALA A 296 28.55 -7.32 -18.52
C ALA A 296 29.38 -7.83 -19.71
N ASP A 297 28.80 -7.86 -20.91
CA ASP A 297 29.46 -8.29 -22.15
C ASP A 297 30.70 -7.46 -22.51
N LEU A 298 30.73 -6.19 -22.11
CA LEU A 298 31.85 -5.29 -22.33
C LEU A 298 32.99 -5.49 -21.33
N LEU A 299 32.74 -6.17 -20.21
CA LEU A 299 33.60 -6.16 -19.03
C LEU A 299 34.19 -7.55 -18.71
N THR A 300 33.98 -8.53 -19.58
CA THR A 300 34.47 -9.92 -19.39
C THR A 300 36.01 -10.04 -19.35
N ALA A 301 36.72 -9.17 -20.06
CA ALA A 301 38.17 -9.20 -20.23
C ALA A 301 38.91 -8.07 -19.50
N VAL A 302 38.22 -7.25 -18.71
CA VAL A 302 38.85 -6.15 -17.97
C VAL A 302 39.67 -6.68 -16.77
N GLU A 303 40.77 -6.02 -16.43
CA GLU A 303 41.61 -6.43 -15.28
C GLU A 303 40.95 -6.16 -13.91
N PHE A 304 39.89 -5.39 -13.86
CA PHE A 304 39.15 -5.08 -12.63
C PHE A 304 38.24 -6.25 -12.22
N ALA A 305 38.73 -7.08 -11.29
CA ALA A 305 38.04 -8.29 -10.87
C ALA A 305 36.62 -8.11 -10.35
N VAL A 306 36.31 -6.93 -9.77
CA VAL A 306 34.96 -6.59 -9.31
C VAL A 306 33.94 -6.57 -10.46
N PHE A 307 34.37 -6.21 -11.66
CA PHE A 307 33.52 -6.26 -12.86
C PHE A 307 33.66 -7.58 -13.60
N ALA A 308 34.89 -8.06 -13.81
CA ALA A 308 35.14 -9.25 -14.59
C ALA A 308 34.54 -10.51 -13.94
N GLY A 309 34.57 -10.60 -12.62
CA GLY A 309 34.01 -11.74 -11.89
C GLY A 309 32.51 -11.93 -12.21
N PRO A 310 31.64 -10.99 -11.84
CA PRO A 310 30.21 -11.07 -12.17
C PRO A 310 29.90 -11.11 -13.68
N ALA A 311 30.72 -10.47 -14.51
CA ALA A 311 30.55 -10.46 -15.96
C ALA A 311 30.74 -11.86 -16.59
N ASN A 312 31.57 -12.71 -15.98
CA ASN A 312 31.85 -14.08 -16.42
C ASN A 312 31.05 -15.14 -15.65
N ASP A 313 30.30 -14.76 -14.63
CA ASP A 313 29.44 -15.66 -13.86
C ASP A 313 28.02 -15.72 -14.48
N PRO A 314 27.51 -16.90 -14.87
CA PRO A 314 26.13 -17.04 -15.37
C PRO A 314 25.06 -16.55 -14.40
N LYS A 315 25.33 -16.55 -13.09
CA LYS A 315 24.46 -16.00 -12.04
C LYS A 315 24.78 -14.54 -11.71
N GLY A 316 25.82 -13.96 -12.31
CA GLY A 316 26.24 -12.58 -12.13
C GLY A 316 25.50 -11.61 -13.02
N ARG A 317 25.62 -10.33 -12.67
CA ARG A 317 25.14 -9.19 -13.46
C ARG A 317 26.06 -8.00 -13.28
N VAL A 318 26.31 -7.25 -14.35
CA VAL A 318 26.89 -5.91 -14.27
C VAL A 318 25.95 -4.95 -14.99
N ALA A 319 25.38 -4.03 -14.25
CA ALA A 319 24.42 -3.07 -14.77
C ALA A 319 24.84 -1.63 -14.46
N ALA A 320 24.60 -0.74 -15.42
CA ALA A 320 24.83 0.69 -15.31
C ALA A 320 23.52 1.43 -15.09
N LEU A 321 23.52 2.43 -14.22
CA LEU A 321 22.41 3.36 -13.98
C LEU A 321 22.87 4.78 -14.28
N LYS A 322 22.38 5.37 -15.37
CA LYS A 322 22.61 6.77 -15.67
C LYS A 322 21.67 7.65 -14.84
N VAL A 323 22.23 8.68 -14.20
CA VAL A 323 21.48 9.69 -13.44
C VAL A 323 21.69 11.05 -14.09
N PRO A 324 20.64 11.63 -14.68
CA PRO A 324 20.73 12.94 -15.32
C PRO A 324 21.15 14.03 -14.32
N GLY A 325 22.12 14.87 -14.72
CA GLY A 325 22.62 15.96 -13.88
C GLY A 325 23.41 15.53 -12.64
N GLY A 326 23.70 14.23 -12.49
CA GLY A 326 24.33 13.68 -11.30
C GLY A 326 25.83 13.96 -11.17
N ALA A 327 26.48 14.56 -12.15
CA ALA A 327 27.89 14.96 -12.05
C ALA A 327 28.13 16.00 -10.94
N GLU A 328 27.11 16.77 -10.57
CA GLU A 328 27.15 17.73 -9.47
C GLU A 328 27.19 17.08 -8.07
N LEU A 329 26.91 15.79 -7.97
CA LEU A 329 26.95 15.07 -6.68
C LEU A 329 28.35 15.17 -6.06
N SER A 330 28.38 15.59 -4.79
CA SER A 330 29.61 15.62 -4.01
C SER A 330 30.12 14.21 -3.67
N ARG A 331 31.40 14.11 -3.36
CA ARG A 331 31.99 12.86 -2.91
C ARG A 331 31.24 12.28 -1.69
N LYS A 332 30.84 13.12 -0.76
CA LYS A 332 30.10 12.73 0.43
C LYS A 332 28.76 12.07 0.07
N GLN A 333 28.00 12.64 -0.85
CA GLN A 333 26.73 12.09 -1.33
C GLN A 333 26.92 10.73 -2.01
N ILE A 334 27.97 10.58 -2.83
CA ILE A 334 28.32 9.30 -3.47
C ILE A 334 28.69 8.26 -2.41
N ASP A 335 29.44 8.64 -1.39
CA ASP A 335 29.80 7.73 -0.28
C ASP A 335 28.56 7.33 0.57
N GLU A 336 27.58 8.22 0.70
CA GLU A 336 26.29 7.91 1.33
C GLU A 336 25.47 6.91 0.48
N TYR A 337 25.44 7.06 -0.83
CA TYR A 337 24.83 6.06 -1.73
C TYR A 337 25.55 4.70 -1.69
N THR A 338 26.87 4.70 -1.55
CA THR A 338 27.65 3.48 -1.38
C THR A 338 27.25 2.73 -0.11
N LYS A 339 27.05 3.45 1.01
CA LYS A 339 26.54 2.85 2.24
C LYS A 339 25.10 2.35 2.08
N PHE A 340 24.28 3.10 1.37
CA PHE A 340 22.87 2.75 1.13
C PHE A 340 22.75 1.44 0.35
N VAL A 341 23.48 1.27 -0.74
CA VAL A 341 23.44 -0.01 -1.52
C VAL A 341 24.00 -1.19 -0.73
N GLY A 342 24.88 -0.94 0.24
CA GLY A 342 25.39 -1.95 1.16
C GLY A 342 24.30 -2.62 1.99
N ILE A 343 23.20 -1.94 2.29
CA ILE A 343 22.03 -2.50 3.00
C ILE A 343 21.42 -3.67 2.20
N TYR A 344 21.54 -3.62 0.88
CA TYR A 344 21.02 -4.63 -0.06
C TYR A 344 22.07 -5.66 -0.45
N GLY A 345 23.22 -5.70 0.23
CA GLY A 345 24.28 -6.69 0.02
C GLY A 345 25.35 -6.31 -0.99
N ALA A 346 25.27 -5.11 -1.60
CA ALA A 346 26.33 -4.65 -2.51
C ALA A 346 27.62 -4.34 -1.73
N LYS A 347 28.76 -4.81 -2.25
CA LYS A 347 30.07 -4.62 -1.62
C LYS A 347 30.70 -3.26 -1.90
N GLY A 348 30.16 -2.52 -2.84
CA GLY A 348 30.60 -1.19 -3.24
C GLY A 348 29.70 -0.60 -4.33
N LEU A 349 29.98 0.63 -4.71
CA LEU A 349 29.27 1.34 -5.77
C LEU A 349 30.30 2.06 -6.64
N ALA A 350 30.64 1.49 -7.79
CA ALA A 350 31.48 2.16 -8.78
C ALA A 350 30.67 3.28 -9.48
N TRP A 351 31.34 4.32 -9.88
CA TRP A 351 30.69 5.48 -10.51
C TRP A 351 31.59 6.12 -11.57
N MET A 352 30.96 6.84 -12.50
CA MET A 352 31.61 7.57 -13.58
C MET A 352 30.84 8.86 -13.83
N LYS A 353 31.46 10.00 -13.56
CA LYS A 353 30.93 11.32 -13.93
C LYS A 353 31.28 11.60 -15.38
N VAL A 354 30.34 12.12 -16.14
CA VAL A 354 30.49 12.46 -17.55
C VAL A 354 30.64 13.97 -17.67
N ASN A 355 31.85 14.43 -17.94
CA ASN A 355 32.16 15.86 -18.12
C ASN A 355 32.02 16.27 -19.58
N GLU A 356 32.63 15.50 -20.50
CA GLU A 356 32.62 15.72 -21.95
C GLU A 356 32.49 14.38 -22.69
N ALA A 357 31.26 13.90 -22.89
CA ALA A 357 30.95 12.58 -23.47
C ALA A 357 31.67 12.34 -24.83
N ALA A 358 31.81 13.38 -25.66
CA ALA A 358 32.45 13.28 -26.95
C ALA A 358 33.93 12.87 -26.88
N ASN A 359 34.60 13.13 -25.76
CA ASN A 359 36.02 12.82 -25.55
C ASN A 359 36.26 11.39 -25.02
N GLY A 360 35.22 10.56 -24.88
CA GLY A 360 35.37 9.20 -24.41
C GLY A 360 35.99 9.13 -23.04
N ILE A 361 37.02 8.29 -22.86
CA ILE A 361 37.69 8.09 -21.57
C ILE A 361 38.33 9.39 -21.00
N GLU A 362 38.80 10.28 -21.82
CA GLU A 362 39.35 11.57 -21.39
C GLU A 362 38.28 12.55 -20.89
N GLY A 363 37.03 12.33 -21.29
CA GLY A 363 35.88 13.15 -20.91
C GLY A 363 35.17 12.69 -19.68
N VAL A 364 35.65 11.64 -19.00
CA VAL A 364 35.00 11.11 -17.80
C VAL A 364 35.91 11.14 -16.56
N GLN A 365 35.29 11.29 -15.40
CA GLN A 365 35.96 11.22 -14.11
C GLN A 365 35.48 10.00 -13.35
N SER A 366 36.36 9.03 -13.11
CA SER A 366 35.99 7.77 -12.44
C SER A 366 37.20 7.08 -11.84
N PRO A 367 37.09 6.54 -10.61
CA PRO A 367 38.14 5.70 -10.02
C PRO A 367 38.40 4.42 -10.81
N VAL A 368 37.40 3.94 -11.58
CA VAL A 368 37.51 2.69 -12.34
C VAL A 368 37.89 2.88 -13.81
N ALA A 369 37.93 4.10 -14.31
CA ALA A 369 38.29 4.40 -15.71
C ALA A 369 39.65 3.83 -16.11
N LYS A 370 40.64 3.84 -15.21
CA LYS A 370 41.97 3.30 -15.45
C LYS A 370 42.03 1.79 -15.81
N PHE A 371 40.95 1.07 -15.56
CA PHE A 371 40.83 -0.36 -15.90
C PHE A 371 40.04 -0.58 -17.20
N LEU A 372 39.53 0.49 -17.83
CA LEU A 372 38.70 0.43 -19.02
C LEU A 372 39.46 1.00 -20.23
N SER A 373 39.15 0.48 -21.41
CA SER A 373 39.59 1.09 -22.65
C SER A 373 38.67 2.21 -23.11
N ASP A 374 39.15 3.12 -23.95
CA ASP A 374 38.31 4.18 -24.55
C ASP A 374 37.10 3.59 -25.30
N ALA A 375 37.28 2.46 -26.00
CA ALA A 375 36.22 1.80 -26.72
C ALA A 375 35.10 1.31 -25.78
N ILE A 376 35.46 0.73 -24.61
CA ILE A 376 34.50 0.30 -23.59
C ILE A 376 33.75 1.50 -23.01
N VAL A 377 34.46 2.57 -22.67
CA VAL A 377 33.83 3.79 -22.13
C VAL A 377 32.85 4.38 -23.13
N ARG A 378 33.23 4.53 -24.39
CA ARG A 378 32.34 5.05 -25.45
C ARG A 378 31.09 4.17 -25.62
N GLU A 379 31.24 2.86 -25.59
CA GLU A 379 30.10 1.94 -25.69
C GLU A 379 29.17 2.03 -24.47
N ILE A 380 29.72 2.16 -23.26
CA ILE A 380 28.91 2.42 -22.04
C ILE A 380 28.15 3.73 -22.16
N LEU A 381 28.78 4.82 -22.58
CA LEU A 381 28.14 6.12 -22.80
C LEU A 381 27.02 6.01 -23.84
N THR A 382 27.27 5.29 -24.93
CA THR A 382 26.28 5.07 -26.00
C THR A 382 25.07 4.30 -25.50
N ARG A 383 25.29 3.13 -24.84
CA ARG A 383 24.20 2.29 -24.34
C ARG A 383 23.36 2.95 -23.26
N THR A 384 23.98 3.72 -22.38
CA THR A 384 23.27 4.44 -21.31
C THR A 384 22.65 5.75 -21.79
N GLY A 385 23.05 6.24 -22.97
CA GLY A 385 22.65 7.55 -23.45
C GLY A 385 23.10 8.67 -22.51
N ALA A 386 24.26 8.49 -21.85
CA ALA A 386 24.79 9.48 -20.93
C ALA A 386 25.34 10.68 -21.68
N ALA A 387 25.05 11.88 -21.17
CA ALA A 387 25.46 13.16 -21.69
C ALA A 387 26.32 13.93 -20.68
N ASP A 388 26.86 15.06 -21.14
CA ASP A 388 27.64 15.96 -20.28
C ASP A 388 26.81 16.38 -19.06
N GLY A 389 27.41 16.26 -17.88
CA GLY A 389 26.75 16.55 -16.60
C GLY A 389 26.07 15.37 -15.92
N ASP A 390 26.03 14.18 -16.55
CA ASP A 390 25.45 12.98 -15.96
C ASP A 390 26.46 12.22 -15.08
N ILE A 391 25.96 11.35 -14.22
CA ILE A 391 26.74 10.32 -13.53
C ILE A 391 26.18 8.93 -13.87
N ILE A 392 27.07 7.97 -14.02
CA ILE A 392 26.70 6.54 -14.17
C ILE A 392 27.16 5.81 -12.93
N PHE A 393 26.25 5.11 -12.26
CA PHE A 393 26.55 4.16 -11.21
C PHE A 393 26.57 2.75 -11.75
N PHE A 394 27.41 1.86 -11.18
CA PHE A 394 27.54 0.47 -11.59
C PHE A 394 27.26 -0.47 -10.44
N GLY A 395 26.39 -1.44 -10.66
CA GLY A 395 26.21 -2.60 -9.81
C GLY A 395 26.87 -3.83 -10.44
N ALA A 396 27.68 -4.55 -9.67
CA ALA A 396 28.39 -5.74 -10.13
C ALA A 396 28.43 -6.77 -8.99
N ASP A 397 27.60 -7.79 -9.08
CA ASP A 397 27.45 -8.88 -8.12
C ASP A 397 26.55 -9.99 -8.71
N SER A 398 25.96 -10.85 -7.88
CA SER A 398 24.87 -11.73 -8.29
C SER A 398 23.69 -10.93 -8.84
N LYS A 399 22.91 -11.53 -9.75
CA LYS A 399 21.70 -10.86 -10.32
C LYS A 399 20.78 -10.30 -9.25
N LYS A 400 20.58 -11.07 -8.17
CA LYS A 400 19.71 -10.66 -7.06
C LYS A 400 20.22 -9.39 -6.38
N VAL A 401 21.48 -9.37 -5.97
CA VAL A 401 22.09 -8.22 -5.29
C VAL A 401 22.08 -6.98 -6.19
N VAL A 402 22.42 -7.12 -7.48
CA VAL A 402 22.40 -5.99 -8.43
C VAL A 402 20.99 -5.43 -8.59
N CYS A 403 19.98 -6.28 -8.76
CA CYS A 403 18.59 -5.84 -8.86
C CYS A 403 18.14 -5.11 -7.59
N ASP A 404 18.31 -5.73 -6.42
CA ASP A 404 17.89 -5.16 -5.14
C ASP A 404 18.60 -3.82 -4.85
N ALA A 405 19.92 -3.78 -5.00
CA ALA A 405 20.73 -2.59 -4.72
C ALA A 405 20.51 -1.46 -5.73
N MET A 406 20.57 -1.77 -7.02
CA MET A 406 20.45 -0.74 -8.06
C MET A 406 19.02 -0.28 -8.26
N GLY A 407 18.03 -1.16 -8.08
CA GLY A 407 16.62 -0.80 -8.06
C GLY A 407 16.29 0.15 -6.90
N ALA A 408 16.80 -0.12 -5.71
CA ALA A 408 16.65 0.78 -4.56
C ALA A 408 17.40 2.10 -4.75
N LEU A 409 18.63 2.07 -5.28
CA LEU A 409 19.41 3.26 -5.58
C LEU A 409 18.71 4.16 -6.59
N ARG A 410 18.13 3.59 -7.63
CA ARG A 410 17.36 4.31 -8.64
C ARG A 410 16.27 5.19 -8.00
N LEU A 411 15.48 4.60 -7.09
CA LEU A 411 14.43 5.33 -6.37
C LEU A 411 15.01 6.39 -5.42
N LYS A 412 16.05 6.04 -4.69
CA LYS A 412 16.70 6.94 -3.71
C LYS A 412 17.27 8.17 -4.39
N VAL A 413 18.11 7.99 -5.41
CA VAL A 413 18.76 9.10 -6.11
C VAL A 413 17.75 9.93 -6.90
N GLY A 414 16.75 9.29 -7.48
CA GLY A 414 15.68 9.98 -8.20
C GLY A 414 14.86 10.92 -7.30
N ARG A 415 14.57 10.48 -6.07
CA ARG A 415 13.90 11.32 -5.06
C ARG A 415 14.80 12.45 -4.56
N ASP A 416 16.05 12.14 -4.22
CA ASP A 416 17.00 13.11 -3.68
C ASP A 416 17.28 14.27 -4.69
N LEU A 417 17.27 13.97 -5.98
CA LEU A 417 17.47 14.96 -7.05
C LEU A 417 16.17 15.53 -7.63
N GLY A 418 15.01 15.17 -7.09
CA GLY A 418 13.71 15.68 -7.54
C GLY A 418 13.35 15.28 -8.97
N LEU A 419 13.76 14.10 -9.43
CA LEU A 419 13.55 13.61 -10.79
C LEU A 419 12.21 12.89 -11.00
N LEU A 420 11.40 12.71 -9.94
CA LEU A 420 10.08 12.10 -10.04
C LEU A 420 9.12 12.99 -10.84
N GLU A 421 8.49 12.44 -11.86
CA GLU A 421 7.37 13.09 -12.53
C GLU A 421 6.15 13.15 -11.60
N ASN A 422 5.47 14.30 -11.58
CA ASN A 422 4.18 14.42 -10.88
C ASN A 422 3.06 13.88 -11.76
N SER A 423 2.96 12.55 -11.82
CA SER A 423 2.02 11.84 -12.69
C SER A 423 1.63 10.49 -12.08
N TRP A 424 0.61 9.86 -12.67
CA TRP A 424 0.22 8.49 -12.38
C TRP A 424 0.74 7.58 -13.48
N LYS A 425 1.46 6.54 -13.12
CA LYS A 425 2.08 5.59 -14.05
C LYS A 425 1.73 4.15 -13.66
N PRO A 426 0.51 3.70 -13.99
CA PRO A 426 0.09 2.33 -13.75
C PRO A 426 0.70 1.38 -14.79
N LEU A 427 0.87 0.11 -14.40
CA LEU A 427 1.23 -0.98 -15.31
C LEU A 427 0.76 -2.33 -14.76
N TRP A 428 0.75 -3.33 -15.65
CA TRP A 428 0.68 -4.73 -15.28
C TRP A 428 2.07 -5.37 -15.40
N VAL A 429 2.45 -6.14 -14.40
CA VAL A 429 3.60 -7.05 -14.46
C VAL A 429 3.07 -8.48 -14.56
N ILE A 430 3.56 -9.24 -15.52
CA ILE A 430 3.11 -10.61 -15.82
C ILE A 430 4.28 -11.57 -15.94
N ASP A 431 3.99 -12.85 -16.12
CA ASP A 431 4.99 -13.90 -16.35
C ASP A 431 6.05 -13.97 -15.25
N PHE A 432 5.57 -14.04 -14.00
CA PHE A 432 6.44 -14.25 -12.85
C PHE A 432 7.04 -15.66 -12.89
N PRO A 433 8.24 -15.88 -12.36
CA PRO A 433 8.72 -17.21 -12.09
C PRO A 433 7.71 -17.97 -11.21
N MET A 434 7.51 -19.24 -11.48
CA MET A 434 6.58 -20.05 -10.68
C MET A 434 7.15 -20.38 -9.31
N PHE A 435 8.47 -20.60 -9.25
CA PHE A 435 9.21 -20.98 -8.06
C PHE A 435 10.44 -20.09 -7.86
N GLU A 436 10.87 -19.98 -6.62
CA GLU A 436 12.11 -19.35 -6.19
C GLU A 436 12.89 -20.29 -5.26
N GLU A 437 14.20 -20.11 -5.16
CA GLU A 437 15.04 -20.88 -4.22
C GLU A 437 14.67 -20.48 -2.78
N ASP A 438 14.42 -21.46 -1.91
CA ASP A 438 14.04 -21.26 -0.50
C ASP A 438 15.21 -20.94 0.44
N GLY A 439 16.44 -20.96 -0.09
CA GLY A 439 17.67 -20.76 0.67
C GLY A 439 18.18 -22.01 1.40
N GLU A 440 17.42 -23.09 1.43
CA GLU A 440 17.79 -24.38 2.03
C GLU A 440 18.07 -25.47 0.97
N GLY A 441 18.05 -25.09 -0.30
CA GLY A 441 18.27 -25.96 -1.45
C GLY A 441 16.99 -26.58 -2.03
N GLY A 442 15.83 -26.13 -1.58
CA GLY A 442 14.51 -26.44 -2.11
C GLY A 442 13.92 -25.30 -2.94
N LEU A 443 12.66 -25.48 -3.32
CA LEU A 443 11.88 -24.48 -4.04
C LEU A 443 10.68 -24.04 -3.21
N ALA A 444 10.39 -22.74 -3.21
CA ALA A 444 9.17 -22.14 -2.69
C ALA A 444 8.33 -21.62 -3.85
N ALA A 445 7.00 -21.56 -3.68
CA ALA A 445 6.14 -20.90 -4.65
C ALA A 445 6.34 -19.39 -4.55
N MET A 446 6.53 -18.71 -5.68
CA MET A 446 6.71 -17.26 -5.68
C MET A 446 5.43 -16.51 -5.25
N HIS A 447 4.25 -17.01 -5.63
CA HIS A 447 2.95 -16.49 -5.20
C HIS A 447 2.33 -17.41 -4.14
N HIS A 448 1.65 -18.46 -4.57
CA HIS A 448 1.08 -19.49 -3.71
C HIS A 448 0.97 -20.84 -4.44
N PRO A 449 0.83 -21.96 -3.72
CA PRO A 449 0.85 -23.31 -4.33
C PRO A 449 -0.30 -23.62 -5.29
N PHE A 450 -1.31 -22.76 -5.33
CA PHE A 450 -2.51 -22.97 -6.18
C PHE A 450 -2.44 -22.21 -7.51
N THR A 451 -1.34 -21.50 -7.76
CA THR A 451 -1.08 -20.77 -9.01
C THR A 451 -0.79 -21.74 -10.14
N ALA A 452 -1.48 -21.58 -11.29
CA ALA A 452 -1.26 -22.38 -12.46
C ALA A 452 0.02 -21.98 -13.20
N PRO A 453 0.79 -22.96 -13.72
CA PRO A 453 1.87 -22.66 -14.66
C PRO A 453 1.33 -22.15 -15.99
N SER A 454 2.12 -21.36 -16.68
CA SER A 454 1.78 -20.81 -17.99
C SER A 454 2.05 -21.84 -19.08
N GLY A 455 0.99 -22.50 -19.59
CA GLY A 455 1.06 -23.35 -20.78
C GLY A 455 1.88 -24.64 -20.66
N LEU A 456 2.13 -25.15 -19.45
CA LEU A 456 2.91 -26.37 -19.22
C LEU A 456 2.03 -27.54 -18.78
N SER A 457 2.35 -28.76 -19.27
CA SER A 457 1.81 -29.99 -18.72
C SER A 457 2.53 -30.36 -17.40
N PRO A 458 1.93 -31.27 -16.57
CA PRO A 458 2.61 -31.76 -15.36
C PRO A 458 3.99 -32.34 -15.62
N GLU A 459 4.17 -33.08 -16.71
CA GLU A 459 5.47 -33.68 -17.10
C GLU A 459 6.49 -32.60 -17.48
N GLN A 460 6.07 -31.59 -18.24
CA GLN A 460 6.93 -30.48 -18.64
C GLN A 460 7.37 -29.67 -17.42
N LEU A 461 6.45 -29.43 -16.48
CA LEU A 461 6.74 -28.72 -15.24
C LEU A 461 7.74 -29.49 -14.37
N LYS A 462 7.58 -30.81 -14.22
CA LYS A 462 8.54 -31.67 -13.50
C LYS A 462 9.93 -31.68 -14.14
N ALA A 463 9.99 -31.62 -15.47
CA ALA A 463 11.26 -31.66 -16.20
C ALA A 463 12.11 -30.40 -15.99
N ASN A 464 11.47 -29.22 -15.84
CA ASN A 464 12.18 -27.97 -15.64
C ASN A 464 11.36 -26.99 -14.78
N PRO A 465 11.27 -27.21 -13.45
CA PRO A 465 10.48 -26.33 -12.59
C PRO A 465 11.09 -24.92 -12.45
N VAL A 466 12.41 -24.79 -12.47
CA VAL A 466 13.10 -23.49 -12.31
C VAL A 466 12.86 -22.54 -13.49
N GLY A 467 12.67 -23.11 -14.69
CA GLY A 467 12.37 -22.32 -15.90
C GLY A 467 10.89 -22.06 -16.13
N ALA A 468 10.01 -22.48 -15.21
CA ALA A 468 8.57 -22.34 -15.38
C ALA A 468 8.08 -20.93 -14.97
N TYR A 469 7.20 -20.37 -15.80
CA TYR A 469 6.48 -19.14 -15.49
C TYR A 469 5.09 -19.45 -14.94
N ALA A 470 4.67 -18.66 -13.96
CA ALA A 470 3.32 -18.66 -13.43
C ALA A 470 2.39 -17.84 -14.31
N ASN A 471 1.15 -18.27 -14.46
CA ASN A 471 0.10 -17.44 -15.05
C ASN A 471 -0.43 -16.45 -14.01
N ALA A 472 0.47 -15.56 -13.59
CA ALA A 472 0.27 -14.55 -12.54
C ALA A 472 0.40 -13.15 -13.11
N TYR A 473 -0.23 -12.20 -12.45
CA TYR A 473 -0.27 -10.81 -12.87
C TYR A 473 -0.45 -9.88 -11.65
N ASP A 474 0.38 -8.84 -11.57
CA ASP A 474 0.30 -7.81 -10.55
C ASP A 474 0.05 -6.44 -11.18
N MET A 475 -0.85 -5.68 -10.58
CA MET A 475 -1.06 -4.28 -10.91
C MET A 475 -0.16 -3.41 -10.04
N VAL A 476 0.62 -2.55 -10.70
CA VAL A 476 1.54 -1.63 -10.04
C VAL A 476 1.16 -0.20 -10.39
N ILE A 477 1.11 0.68 -9.39
CA ILE A 477 0.88 2.11 -9.57
C ILE A 477 1.95 2.87 -8.80
N ASN A 478 2.75 3.67 -9.51
CA ASN A 478 3.77 4.54 -8.89
C ASN A 478 4.72 3.79 -7.92
N GLY A 479 5.14 2.58 -8.29
CA GLY A 479 6.06 1.79 -7.48
C GLY A 479 5.41 0.97 -6.38
N TYR A 480 4.09 0.96 -6.28
CA TYR A 480 3.34 0.14 -5.35
C TYR A 480 2.57 -0.96 -6.08
N GLU A 481 2.79 -2.19 -5.71
CA GLU A 481 1.88 -3.28 -6.04
C GLU A 481 0.55 -3.03 -5.32
N VAL A 482 -0.49 -2.68 -6.07
CA VAL A 482 -1.82 -2.39 -5.50
C VAL A 482 -2.72 -3.61 -5.48
N GLY A 483 -2.43 -4.60 -6.32
CA GLY A 483 -3.15 -5.86 -6.36
C GLY A 483 -2.39 -6.89 -7.16
N GLY A 484 -2.54 -8.15 -6.77
CA GLY A 484 -1.92 -9.29 -7.42
C GLY A 484 -2.88 -10.47 -7.53
N GLY A 485 -2.70 -11.26 -8.56
CA GLY A 485 -3.53 -12.40 -8.83
C GLY A 485 -2.92 -13.42 -9.79
N SER A 486 -3.67 -14.47 -10.05
CA SER A 486 -3.26 -15.53 -10.96
C SER A 486 -4.44 -16.34 -11.48
N VAL A 487 -4.21 -17.11 -12.53
CA VAL A 487 -5.02 -18.26 -12.86
C VAL A 487 -4.70 -19.38 -11.88
N ARG A 488 -5.72 -20.10 -11.40
CA ARG A 488 -5.56 -21.18 -10.42
C ARG A 488 -5.47 -22.52 -11.12
N ILE A 489 -4.81 -23.47 -10.45
CA ILE A 489 -4.84 -24.86 -10.85
C ILE A 489 -6.25 -25.41 -10.64
N HIS A 490 -6.84 -26.04 -11.66
CA HIS A 490 -8.20 -26.59 -11.60
C HIS A 490 -8.25 -28.10 -11.79
N ASN A 491 -7.12 -28.81 -11.92
CA ASN A 491 -7.05 -30.25 -11.97
C ASN A 491 -6.13 -30.84 -10.91
N SER A 492 -6.46 -32.06 -10.47
CA SER A 492 -5.78 -32.74 -9.36
C SER A 492 -4.34 -33.14 -9.69
N GLU A 493 -4.06 -33.51 -10.94
CA GLU A 493 -2.74 -33.97 -11.37
C GLU A 493 -1.71 -32.84 -11.33
N MET A 494 -2.07 -31.67 -11.89
CA MET A 494 -1.21 -30.49 -11.83
C MET A 494 -1.00 -30.04 -10.38
N GLN A 495 -2.03 -30.07 -9.54
CA GLN A 495 -1.91 -29.67 -8.13
C GLN A 495 -0.99 -30.62 -7.36
N ALA A 496 -1.09 -31.93 -7.58
CA ALA A 496 -0.18 -32.91 -6.97
C ALA A 496 1.25 -32.67 -7.44
N THR A 497 1.44 -32.38 -8.73
CA THR A 497 2.77 -32.08 -9.30
C THR A 497 3.42 -30.85 -8.63
N VAL A 498 2.68 -29.78 -8.45
CA VAL A 498 3.19 -28.57 -7.78
C VAL A 498 3.55 -28.84 -6.34
N PHE A 499 2.71 -29.59 -5.60
CA PHE A 499 3.02 -29.96 -4.22
C PHE A 499 4.27 -30.84 -4.11
N ASP A 500 4.44 -31.79 -5.03
CA ASP A 500 5.64 -32.64 -5.08
C ASP A 500 6.91 -31.80 -5.29
N ILE A 501 6.88 -30.83 -6.21
CA ILE A 501 8.00 -29.91 -6.48
C ILE A 501 8.32 -29.07 -5.23
N LEU A 502 7.30 -28.64 -4.48
CA LEU A 502 7.47 -27.88 -3.24
C LEU A 502 7.86 -28.74 -2.03
N GLY A 503 8.03 -30.05 -2.22
CA GLY A 503 8.40 -30.99 -1.14
C GLY A 503 7.30 -31.19 -0.09
N ILE A 504 6.04 -30.86 -0.40
CA ILE A 504 4.90 -31.05 0.51
C ILE A 504 4.46 -32.52 0.42
N THR A 505 4.67 -33.27 1.49
CA THR A 505 4.35 -34.70 1.52
C THR A 505 2.84 -34.96 1.38
N PRO A 506 2.40 -36.13 0.87
CA PRO A 506 0.98 -36.47 0.76
C PRO A 506 0.22 -36.37 2.10
N ALA A 507 0.86 -36.67 3.21
CA ALA A 507 0.28 -36.54 4.55
C ALA A 507 0.02 -35.06 4.91
N GLU A 508 0.99 -34.19 4.62
CA GLU A 508 0.85 -32.73 4.81
C GLU A 508 -0.17 -32.13 3.87
N GLN A 509 -0.19 -32.54 2.59
CA GLN A 509 -1.20 -32.14 1.62
C GLN A 509 -2.60 -32.44 2.15
N ARG A 510 -2.79 -33.66 2.66
CA ARG A 510 -4.07 -34.09 3.23
C ARG A 510 -4.45 -33.32 4.49
N LEU A 511 -3.47 -33.10 5.37
CA LEU A 511 -3.68 -32.37 6.62
C LEU A 511 -4.05 -30.89 6.37
N LYS A 512 -3.33 -30.22 5.47
CA LYS A 512 -3.45 -28.77 5.25
C LYS A 512 -4.53 -28.42 4.23
N PHE A 513 -4.65 -29.19 3.14
CA PHE A 513 -5.44 -28.85 1.95
C PHE A 513 -6.43 -29.96 1.54
N GLY A 514 -6.67 -30.96 2.39
CA GLY A 514 -7.47 -32.12 2.04
C GLY A 514 -8.86 -31.78 1.48
N PHE A 515 -9.52 -30.77 2.01
CA PHE A 515 -10.82 -30.31 1.55
C PHE A 515 -10.79 -29.71 0.13
N LEU A 516 -9.74 -28.98 -0.21
CA LEU A 516 -9.55 -28.44 -1.56
C LEU A 516 -9.21 -29.55 -2.56
N LEU A 517 -8.31 -30.46 -2.18
CA LEU A 517 -7.96 -31.62 -3.01
C LEU A 517 -9.16 -32.51 -3.31
N ASP A 518 -10.05 -32.69 -2.34
CA ASP A 518 -11.31 -33.42 -2.56
C ASP A 518 -12.24 -32.66 -3.49
N ALA A 519 -12.37 -31.35 -3.34
CA ALA A 519 -13.22 -30.52 -4.18
C ALA A 519 -12.75 -30.50 -5.66
N LEU A 520 -11.45 -30.54 -5.91
CA LEU A 520 -10.89 -30.62 -7.27
C LEU A 520 -11.36 -31.84 -8.09
N LYS A 521 -11.84 -32.90 -7.41
CA LYS A 521 -12.33 -34.12 -8.04
C LYS A 521 -13.73 -34.00 -8.65
N TYR A 522 -14.46 -32.93 -8.33
CA TYR A 522 -15.87 -32.79 -8.65
C TYR A 522 -16.16 -31.72 -9.71
N GLY A 523 -15.43 -31.73 -10.82
CA GLY A 523 -15.70 -30.86 -11.96
C GLY A 523 -15.37 -29.40 -11.72
N THR A 524 -14.22 -29.14 -11.13
CA THR A 524 -13.72 -27.78 -10.89
C THR A 524 -13.60 -27.00 -12.19
N PRO A 525 -14.22 -25.80 -12.30
CA PRO A 525 -14.06 -24.96 -13.47
C PRO A 525 -12.67 -24.29 -13.51
N PRO A 526 -12.18 -23.89 -14.67
CA PRO A 526 -11.06 -22.98 -14.74
C PRO A 526 -11.45 -21.67 -14.03
N HIS A 527 -10.57 -21.15 -13.15
CA HIS A 527 -10.85 -19.96 -12.38
C HIS A 527 -9.59 -19.13 -12.16
N ALA A 528 -9.81 -17.84 -12.02
CA ALA A 528 -8.76 -16.84 -11.87
C ALA A 528 -9.26 -15.70 -11.00
N GLY A 529 -8.36 -15.08 -10.25
CA GLY A 529 -8.72 -13.99 -9.38
C GLY A 529 -7.57 -13.09 -9.05
N LEU A 530 -7.87 -12.13 -8.18
CA LEU A 530 -6.91 -11.12 -7.75
C LEU A 530 -7.40 -10.51 -6.43
N ALA A 531 -6.49 -9.94 -5.69
CA ALA A 531 -6.81 -9.17 -4.49
C ALA A 531 -6.11 -7.81 -4.53
N PHE A 532 -6.86 -6.74 -4.27
CA PHE A 532 -6.30 -5.41 -4.04
C PHE A 532 -6.15 -5.13 -2.55
N GLY A 533 -5.06 -4.48 -2.15
CA GLY A 533 -4.93 -3.90 -0.82
C GLY A 533 -5.72 -2.60 -0.72
N LEU A 534 -6.89 -2.60 -0.05
CA LEU A 534 -7.71 -1.39 0.09
C LEU A 534 -6.99 -0.29 0.86
N ASP A 535 -6.18 -0.66 1.84
CA ASP A 535 -5.38 0.31 2.62
C ASP A 535 -4.36 1.01 1.72
N ARG A 536 -3.67 0.27 0.86
CA ARG A 536 -2.69 0.80 -0.09
C ARG A 536 -3.32 1.66 -1.17
N LEU A 537 -4.46 1.23 -1.74
CA LEU A 537 -5.25 2.07 -2.64
C LEU A 537 -5.68 3.38 -1.98
N SER A 538 -6.11 3.32 -0.72
CA SER A 538 -6.50 4.50 0.05
C SER A 538 -5.33 5.45 0.30
N MET A 539 -4.12 4.92 0.57
CA MET A 539 -2.90 5.74 0.65
C MET A 539 -2.65 6.52 -0.64
N LEU A 540 -2.68 5.85 -1.77
CA LEU A 540 -2.46 6.47 -3.08
C LEU A 540 -3.53 7.53 -3.39
N LEU A 541 -4.81 7.22 -3.17
CA LEU A 541 -5.93 8.13 -3.39
C LEU A 541 -5.90 9.38 -2.50
N THR A 542 -5.28 9.31 -1.34
CA THR A 542 -5.20 10.41 -0.37
C THR A 542 -3.85 11.12 -0.36
N GLY A 543 -2.83 10.54 -1.03
CA GLY A 543 -1.49 11.12 -1.12
C GLY A 543 -0.66 10.98 0.16
N THR A 544 -1.07 10.14 1.13
CA THR A 544 -0.24 9.84 2.30
C THR A 544 0.73 8.70 2.03
N GLU A 545 1.89 8.74 2.65
CA GLU A 545 2.89 7.67 2.59
C GLU A 545 2.80 6.68 3.77
N ASN A 546 1.92 6.96 4.73
CA ASN A 546 1.75 6.16 5.94
C ASN A 546 0.42 5.40 5.93
N ILE A 547 0.48 4.08 5.88
CA ILE A 547 -0.72 3.21 5.88
C ILE A 547 -1.62 3.43 7.12
N ARG A 548 -1.03 3.82 8.25
CA ARG A 548 -1.77 4.08 9.50
C ARG A 548 -2.72 5.28 9.41
N ASP A 549 -2.47 6.21 8.48
CA ASP A 549 -3.34 7.38 8.29
C ASP A 549 -4.71 7.01 7.70
N VAL A 550 -4.76 5.98 6.88
CA VAL A 550 -5.98 5.53 6.18
C VAL A 550 -6.73 4.40 6.90
N ILE A 551 -6.27 4.01 8.09
CA ILE A 551 -6.91 3.02 8.97
C ILE A 551 -7.41 3.75 10.22
N ALA A 552 -8.67 3.53 10.59
CA ALA A 552 -9.27 4.24 11.73
C ALA A 552 -8.47 4.01 13.03
N PHE A 553 -8.21 2.76 13.37
CA PHE A 553 -7.50 2.36 14.60
C PHE A 553 -6.39 1.35 14.26
N PRO A 554 -5.25 1.84 13.74
CA PRO A 554 -4.14 0.97 13.35
C PRO A 554 -3.34 0.50 14.56
N LYS A 555 -2.51 -0.52 14.35
CA LYS A 555 -1.47 -0.93 15.29
C LYS A 555 -0.19 -0.15 15.06
N THR A 556 0.64 -0.03 16.11
CA THR A 556 2.03 0.44 15.99
C THR A 556 2.89 -0.56 15.21
N THR A 557 4.14 -0.19 14.90
CA THR A 557 5.13 -1.11 14.32
C THR A 557 5.49 -2.29 15.23
N ALA A 558 5.19 -2.17 16.54
CA ALA A 558 5.32 -3.26 17.51
C ALA A 558 4.03 -4.10 17.65
N ALA A 559 3.09 -3.99 16.72
CA ALA A 559 1.80 -4.68 16.72
C ALA A 559 0.92 -4.41 17.96
N ALA A 560 1.05 -3.22 18.55
CA ALA A 560 0.31 -2.81 19.74
C ALA A 560 -0.73 -1.71 19.42
N CYS A 561 -1.84 -1.70 20.16
CA CYS A 561 -2.81 -0.62 20.17
C CYS A 561 -2.65 0.20 21.45
N LEU A 562 -2.11 1.40 21.34
CA LEU A 562 -1.85 2.28 22.49
C LEU A 562 -3.14 2.84 23.13
N MET A 563 -4.23 2.86 22.36
CA MET A 563 -5.52 3.37 22.83
C MET A 563 -6.24 2.37 23.74
N THR A 564 -6.17 1.06 23.40
CA THR A 564 -6.89 0.00 24.10
C THR A 564 -6.00 -0.88 24.97
N ASP A 565 -4.69 -0.61 24.94
CA ASP A 565 -3.67 -1.43 25.62
C ASP A 565 -3.70 -2.89 25.18
N ALA A 566 -3.86 -3.11 23.87
CA ALA A 566 -3.84 -4.44 23.26
C ALA A 566 -2.50 -4.70 22.54
N PRO A 567 -1.93 -5.92 22.61
CA PRO A 567 -2.42 -7.09 23.35
C PRO A 567 -2.20 -6.95 24.87
N SER A 568 -3.05 -7.61 25.63
CA SER A 568 -2.99 -7.64 27.10
C SER A 568 -3.00 -9.07 27.63
N PHE A 569 -2.69 -9.23 28.92
CA PHE A 569 -2.76 -10.54 29.55
C PHE A 569 -4.20 -11.06 29.60
N ALA A 570 -4.38 -12.35 29.28
CA ALA A 570 -5.67 -12.99 29.37
C ALA A 570 -6.03 -13.31 30.84
N ASN A 571 -7.31 -13.26 31.15
CA ASN A 571 -7.81 -13.62 32.48
C ASN A 571 -7.53 -15.11 32.75
N PRO A 572 -6.94 -15.48 33.92
CA PRO A 572 -6.63 -16.86 34.30
C PRO A 572 -7.84 -17.82 34.24
N THR A 573 -9.02 -17.33 34.58
CA THR A 573 -10.26 -18.14 34.50
C THR A 573 -10.57 -18.48 33.03
N GLN A 574 -10.45 -17.54 32.13
CA GLN A 574 -10.65 -17.80 30.70
C GLN A 574 -9.61 -18.76 30.14
N LEU A 575 -8.35 -18.66 30.53
CA LEU A 575 -7.30 -19.59 30.13
C LEU A 575 -7.61 -21.01 30.63
N GLY A 576 -8.09 -21.13 31.88
CA GLY A 576 -8.55 -22.42 32.44
C GLY A 576 -9.71 -23.05 31.68
N GLU A 577 -10.70 -22.25 31.28
CA GLU A 577 -11.82 -22.70 30.43
C GLU A 577 -11.35 -23.19 29.05
N LEU A 578 -10.33 -22.59 28.50
CA LEU A 578 -9.72 -22.96 27.23
C LEU A 578 -8.75 -24.15 27.36
N ALA A 579 -8.41 -24.56 28.57
CA ALA A 579 -7.41 -25.58 28.89
C ALA A 579 -6.01 -25.24 28.31
N ILE A 580 -5.60 -23.95 28.38
CA ILE A 580 -4.29 -23.45 27.99
C ILE A 580 -3.62 -22.69 29.14
N ALA A 581 -2.30 -22.62 29.09
CA ALA A 581 -1.50 -21.85 30.01
C ALA A 581 -0.41 -21.06 29.26
N THR A 582 -0.05 -19.90 29.78
CA THR A 582 1.11 -19.16 29.27
C THR A 582 2.38 -19.67 29.93
N THR A 583 3.47 -19.76 29.17
CA THR A 583 4.80 -20.09 29.70
C THR A 583 5.56 -18.85 30.18
N VAL A 584 5.10 -17.67 29.76
CA VAL A 584 5.63 -16.39 30.20
C VAL A 584 4.96 -16.01 31.51
N LYS A 585 5.76 -15.74 32.56
CA LYS A 585 5.25 -15.17 33.81
C LYS A 585 4.92 -13.71 33.54
N GLY A 586 3.68 -13.31 33.81
CA GLY A 586 3.32 -11.90 33.82
C GLY A 586 4.12 -11.20 34.92
N ASP A 587 4.56 -9.98 34.64
CA ASP A 587 4.99 -9.08 35.71
C ASP A 587 3.75 -8.78 36.55
N GLU A 588 3.80 -9.13 37.84
CA GLU A 588 2.75 -8.86 38.83
C GLU A 588 2.57 -7.37 39.09
#